data_70fad8bc67cd312751ae7328edf7e25b
#
_entry.id   70fad8bc67cd312751ae7328edf7e25b
#
_cell.length_a   1.000
_cell.length_b   1.000
_cell.length_c   1.000
_cell.angle_alpha   90.00
_cell.angle_beta   90.00
_cell.angle_gamma   90.00
#
_symmetry.space_group_name_H-M   'P 1'
#
loop_
_entity.id
_entity.type
_entity.pdbx_description
1 polymer ?
#
loop_
_entity_poly.entity_id
_entity_poly.type
_entity_poly.pdbx_seq_one_letter_code
_entity_poly.pdbx_strand_id
1 'polypeptide(L)'
;MRRILSVALLSCVASFGYAAEDDFAGRWMLHVEIPAEPLVGQLDLEKSDGEWQAFVEGGPAPVTIDGDRIELYIDARDRQGFRFQRKLSGVLEDGVMRGSMASIDVVESAAEFGEDGSPWSAARYVDTPPETPIEDLARLNGTWAPLRGRDFRKWTTALTPAAKEWHANYDARMDEPQKRCVDPGLYAAISWSFPFEIVVDDDKLVMLYEAFNLVRRVYTDGRDDPDFYPNSAMGYSTGRLDGGELVIHTKYLSQTIRDFNGEPISENAEMIERYRLEADGDRLSVVVELHDPDNYGRPPLRRRVWTREDDQLMYPFECDPDSFFRQLFNEGRMQEYIDRTPQRP
;
A
#
# COMPACT_ATOMS: atom_id res chain seq x y z
N MET A 1 -5.77 81.17 -4.11
CA MET A 1 -6.45 79.94 -3.60
C MET A 1 -5.75 78.72 -4.20
N ARG A 2 -4.83 78.15 -3.45
CA ARG A 2 -4.12 76.85 -3.85
C ARG A 2 -4.77 75.73 -3.11
N ARG A 3 -5.37 74.76 -3.84
CA ARG A 3 -5.92 73.52 -3.25
C ARG A 3 -4.79 72.52 -3.17
N ILE A 4 -4.47 72.06 -1.99
CA ILE A 4 -3.55 70.97 -1.69
C ILE A 4 -4.37 69.65 -1.80
N LEU A 5 -4.02 68.79 -2.76
CA LEU A 5 -4.53 67.44 -2.85
C LEU A 5 -3.65 66.54 -1.96
N SER A 6 -4.20 66.01 -0.88
CA SER A 6 -3.56 64.97 -0.09
C SER A 6 -3.84 63.62 -0.74
N VAL A 7 -2.78 62.98 -1.20
CA VAL A 7 -2.83 61.58 -1.66
C VAL A 7 -2.60 60.71 -0.44
N ALA A 8 -3.63 59.95 -0.04
CA ALA A 8 -3.51 58.92 0.97
C ALA A 8 -2.93 57.66 0.31
N LEU A 9 -1.68 57.30 0.64
CA LEU A 9 -1.12 55.95 0.32
C LEU A 9 -1.81 54.94 1.21
N LEU A 10 -2.65 54.11 0.62
CA LEU A 10 -3.11 52.86 1.24
C LEU A 10 -1.96 51.81 1.12
N SER A 11 -1.23 51.60 2.20
CA SER A 11 -0.31 50.47 2.33
C SER A 11 -1.11 49.19 2.56
N CYS A 12 -1.32 48.39 1.53
CA CYS A 12 -1.73 46.99 1.69
C CYS A 12 -0.60 46.22 2.41
N VAL A 13 -0.73 46.04 3.71
CA VAL A 13 0.07 45.05 4.42
C VAL A 13 -0.55 43.70 4.08
N ALA A 14 0.12 42.95 3.19
CA ALA A 14 -0.17 41.54 2.99
C ALA A 14 0.16 40.83 4.32
N SER A 15 -0.83 40.47 5.09
CA SER A 15 -0.69 39.56 6.22
C SER A 15 -0.35 38.18 5.63
N PHE A 16 0.89 37.82 5.67
CA PHE A 16 1.27 36.40 5.54
C PHE A 16 0.70 35.72 6.80
N GLY A 17 -0.44 35.03 6.65
CA GLY A 17 -0.97 34.18 7.69
C GLY A 17 -0.05 32.98 7.82
N TYR A 18 0.65 32.89 8.95
CA TYR A 18 1.29 31.62 9.32
C TYR A 18 0.19 30.57 9.46
N ALA A 19 0.40 29.37 8.87
CA ALA A 19 -0.49 28.26 9.09
C ALA A 19 -0.54 27.94 10.59
N ALA A 20 -1.74 27.74 11.12
CA ALA A 20 -1.89 27.29 12.49
C ALA A 20 -1.57 25.79 12.55
N GLU A 21 -1.05 25.31 13.70
CA GLU A 21 -0.79 23.86 13.87
C GLU A 21 -2.01 22.99 13.51
N ASP A 22 -3.22 23.44 13.82
CA ASP A 22 -4.45 22.69 13.54
C ASP A 22 -4.75 22.56 12.04
N ASP A 23 -4.09 23.35 11.18
CA ASP A 23 -4.20 23.24 9.73
C ASP A 23 -3.52 21.96 9.17
N PHE A 24 -2.69 21.29 9.96
CA PHE A 24 -2.12 19.98 9.58
C PHE A 24 -3.12 18.82 9.68
N ALA A 25 -4.10 18.90 10.58
CA ALA A 25 -5.01 17.78 10.81
C ALA A 25 -5.79 17.39 9.55
N GLY A 26 -5.86 16.08 9.24
CA GLY A 26 -6.62 15.52 8.15
C GLY A 26 -5.81 14.60 7.23
N ARG A 27 -6.40 14.26 6.09
CA ARG A 27 -5.83 13.36 5.09
C ARG A 27 -5.14 14.14 3.99
N TRP A 28 -3.96 13.66 3.61
CA TRP A 28 -3.09 14.27 2.61
C TRP A 28 -2.59 13.22 1.60
N MET A 29 -2.34 13.65 0.38
CA MET A 29 -1.61 12.86 -0.61
C MET A 29 -0.15 13.31 -0.62
N LEU A 30 0.73 12.41 -0.19
CA LEU A 30 2.17 12.58 -0.14
C LEU A 30 2.79 12.18 -1.47
N HIS A 31 3.61 13.06 -2.03
CA HIS A 31 4.44 12.81 -3.21
C HIS A 31 5.90 13.07 -2.86
N VAL A 32 6.78 12.12 -3.14
CA VAL A 32 8.22 12.28 -3.03
C VAL A 32 8.84 12.11 -4.41
N GLU A 33 9.55 13.11 -4.87
CA GLU A 33 10.24 13.09 -6.16
C GLU A 33 11.52 12.26 -6.05
N ILE A 34 11.54 11.10 -6.67
CA ILE A 34 12.74 10.26 -6.79
C ILE A 34 12.99 9.95 -8.27
N PRO A 35 14.28 9.68 -8.65
CA PRO A 35 14.59 9.27 -10.01
C PRO A 35 13.83 8.00 -10.39
N ALA A 36 13.18 7.95 -11.50
CA ALA A 36 12.36 6.89 -12.08
C ALA A 36 10.86 7.09 -11.88
N GLU A 37 10.32 6.99 -10.69
CA GLU A 37 8.90 7.23 -10.41
C GLU A 37 8.70 7.81 -9.01
N PRO A 38 7.82 8.81 -8.84
CA PRO A 38 7.56 9.40 -7.55
C PRO A 38 6.96 8.36 -6.59
N LEU A 39 7.33 8.44 -5.31
CA LEU A 39 6.60 7.73 -4.26
C LEU A 39 5.32 8.49 -3.99
N VAL A 40 4.20 7.78 -4.03
CA VAL A 40 2.88 8.36 -3.73
C VAL A 40 2.26 7.55 -2.59
N GLY A 41 1.73 8.25 -1.60
CA GLY A 41 1.10 7.62 -0.46
C GLY A 41 0.10 8.51 0.26
N GLN A 42 -0.80 7.90 1.02
CA GLN A 42 -1.71 8.61 1.90
C GLN A 42 -1.01 8.90 3.22
N LEU A 43 -1.10 10.14 3.67
CA LEU A 43 -0.67 10.59 5.00
C LEU A 43 -1.90 11.09 5.76
N ASP A 44 -2.21 10.47 6.88
CA ASP A 44 -3.21 10.96 7.82
C ASP A 44 -2.51 11.59 9.02
N LEU A 45 -2.89 12.83 9.36
CA LEU A 45 -2.42 13.59 10.51
C LEU A 45 -3.58 13.84 11.47
N GLU A 46 -3.44 13.38 12.70
CA GLU A 46 -4.47 13.45 13.73
C GLU A 46 -3.88 14.00 15.03
N LYS A 47 -4.68 14.78 15.76
CA LYS A 47 -4.30 15.25 17.09
C LYS A 47 -5.15 14.56 18.14
N SER A 48 -4.52 13.78 19.02
CA SER A 48 -5.21 13.04 20.09
C SER A 48 -4.55 13.40 21.42
N ASP A 49 -5.35 13.80 22.41
CA ASP A 49 -4.87 14.20 23.75
C ASP A 49 -3.77 15.27 23.73
N GLY A 50 -3.79 16.13 22.71
CA GLY A 50 -2.82 17.22 22.52
C GLY A 50 -1.52 16.79 21.80
N GLU A 51 -1.34 15.51 21.50
CA GLU A 51 -0.21 14.97 20.78
C GLU A 51 -0.55 14.69 19.31
N TRP A 52 0.41 14.96 18.43
CA TRP A 52 0.27 14.62 17.01
C TRP A 52 0.57 13.17 16.75
N GLN A 53 -0.27 12.56 15.93
CA GLN A 53 -0.09 11.21 15.38
C GLN A 53 -0.12 11.28 13.87
N ALA A 54 0.77 10.56 13.22
CA ALA A 54 0.81 10.43 11.78
C ALA A 54 0.74 8.97 11.37
N PHE A 55 0.03 8.73 10.28
CA PHE A 55 -0.07 7.41 9.66
C PHE A 55 0.18 7.55 8.16
N VAL A 56 1.10 6.78 7.65
CA VAL A 56 1.35 6.74 6.21
C VAL A 56 0.99 5.37 5.69
N GLU A 57 0.10 5.33 4.68
CA GLU A 57 -0.49 4.08 4.17
C GLU A 57 -1.06 3.20 5.30
N GLY A 58 -1.65 3.82 6.35
CA GLY A 58 -2.19 3.17 7.53
C GLY A 58 -1.16 2.76 8.59
N GLY A 59 0.15 2.87 8.31
CA GLY A 59 1.22 2.57 9.27
C GLY A 59 1.61 3.79 10.11
N PRO A 60 1.89 3.63 11.42
CA PRO A 60 2.30 4.74 12.28
C PRO A 60 3.66 5.28 11.86
N ALA A 61 3.77 6.60 11.88
CA ALA A 61 4.99 7.32 11.56
C ALA A 61 5.24 8.39 12.64
N PRO A 62 6.38 8.36 13.36
CA PRO A 62 6.70 9.40 14.31
C PRO A 62 6.66 10.78 13.65
N VAL A 63 6.00 11.75 14.31
CA VAL A 63 5.82 13.09 13.77
C VAL A 63 6.06 14.14 14.85
N THR A 64 6.62 15.27 14.44
CA THR A 64 6.71 16.49 15.24
C THR A 64 6.20 17.66 14.40
N ILE A 65 5.30 18.46 14.97
CA ILE A 65 4.77 19.69 14.35
C ILE A 65 5.06 20.83 15.32
N ASP A 66 5.68 21.90 14.80
CA ASP A 66 6.02 23.12 15.54
C ASP A 66 5.72 24.33 14.64
N GLY A 67 4.66 25.06 14.95
CA GLY A 67 4.15 26.15 14.15
C GLY A 67 3.73 25.69 12.75
N ASP A 68 4.42 26.17 11.73
CA ASP A 68 4.23 25.82 10.33
C ASP A 68 5.13 24.66 9.85
N ARG A 69 5.94 24.05 10.74
CA ARG A 69 6.95 23.03 10.41
C ARG A 69 6.49 21.64 10.76
N ILE A 70 6.86 20.69 9.93
CA ILE A 70 6.64 19.26 10.15
C ILE A 70 7.94 18.47 9.97
N GLU A 71 8.18 17.54 10.87
CA GLU A 71 9.16 16.46 10.71
C GLU A 71 8.43 15.13 10.83
N LEU A 72 8.58 14.25 9.82
CA LEU A 72 7.95 12.94 9.74
C LEU A 72 9.01 11.88 9.51
N TYR A 73 8.94 10.78 10.26
CA TYR A 73 9.89 9.69 10.16
C TYR A 73 9.21 8.42 9.67
N ILE A 74 9.77 7.83 8.62
CA ILE A 74 9.19 6.70 7.93
C ILE A 74 10.19 5.55 7.94
N ASP A 75 9.82 4.43 8.57
CA ASP A 75 10.63 3.23 8.53
C ASP A 75 10.66 2.64 7.11
N ALA A 76 11.84 2.34 6.63
CA ALA A 76 12.07 1.75 5.33
C ALA A 76 13.06 0.57 5.44
N ARG A 77 13.16 -0.21 4.37
CA ARG A 77 14.19 -1.24 4.21
C ARG A 77 14.78 -1.16 2.82
N ASP A 78 16.05 -1.44 2.71
CA ASP A 78 16.70 -1.60 1.41
C ASP A 78 16.35 -2.95 0.75
N ARG A 79 16.91 -3.20 -0.43
CA ARG A 79 16.71 -4.46 -1.17
C ARG A 79 17.25 -5.69 -0.44
N GLN A 80 18.25 -5.52 0.40
CA GLN A 80 18.86 -6.55 1.24
C GLN A 80 18.06 -6.80 2.54
N GLY A 81 17.08 -5.92 2.85
CA GLY A 81 16.25 -6.00 4.04
C GLY A 81 16.78 -5.22 5.24
N PHE A 82 17.88 -4.45 5.10
CA PHE A 82 18.38 -3.59 6.15
C PHE A 82 17.41 -2.45 6.42
N ARG A 83 17.17 -2.17 7.69
CA ARG A 83 16.29 -1.10 8.14
C ARG A 83 17.00 0.24 8.08
N PHE A 84 16.30 1.26 7.65
CA PHE A 84 16.69 2.64 7.73
C PHE A 84 15.46 3.52 7.90
N GLN A 85 15.62 4.80 8.18
CA GLN A 85 14.51 5.74 8.26
C GLN A 85 14.65 6.81 7.17
N ARG A 86 13.51 7.23 6.64
CA ARG A 86 13.38 8.44 5.85
C ARG A 86 12.83 9.54 6.75
N LYS A 87 13.57 10.64 6.84
CA LYS A 87 13.12 11.85 7.49
C LYS A 87 12.60 12.81 6.44
N LEU A 88 11.32 13.19 6.53
CA LEU A 88 10.73 14.24 5.73
C LEU A 88 10.65 15.49 6.59
N SER A 89 11.33 16.56 6.19
CA SER A 89 11.27 17.86 6.85
C SER A 89 10.63 18.86 5.92
N GLY A 90 9.65 19.65 6.39
CA GLY A 90 8.93 20.58 5.53
C GLY A 90 8.16 21.64 6.29
N VAL A 91 7.47 22.47 5.52
CA VAL A 91 6.59 23.55 5.99
C VAL A 91 5.22 23.46 5.33
N LEU A 92 4.20 23.91 6.03
CA LEU A 92 2.85 24.06 5.49
C LEU A 92 2.67 25.52 5.04
N GLU A 93 2.56 25.72 3.72
CA GLU A 93 2.36 27.02 3.10
C GLU A 93 1.21 26.93 2.09
N ASP A 94 0.28 27.86 2.13
CA ASP A 94 -0.87 27.94 1.22
C ASP A 94 -1.66 26.62 1.08
N GLY A 95 -1.79 25.87 2.19
CA GLY A 95 -2.54 24.61 2.23
C GLY A 95 -1.81 23.41 1.61
N VAL A 96 -0.51 23.53 1.34
CA VAL A 96 0.33 22.43 0.83
C VAL A 96 1.60 22.32 1.67
N MET A 97 1.89 21.11 2.13
CA MET A 97 3.18 20.83 2.77
C MET A 97 4.25 20.63 1.69
N ARG A 98 5.43 21.21 1.89
CA ARG A 98 6.58 21.04 0.99
C ARG A 98 7.88 20.95 1.78
N GLY A 99 8.83 20.17 1.28
CA GLY A 99 10.11 20.04 1.95
C GLY A 99 11.08 19.13 1.22
N SER A 100 12.05 18.60 1.98
CA SER A 100 13.04 17.65 1.50
C SER A 100 13.05 16.39 2.35
N MET A 101 13.40 15.27 1.72
CA MET A 101 13.58 13.98 2.35
C MET A 101 15.06 13.67 2.51
N ALA A 102 15.44 13.06 3.62
CA ALA A 102 16.77 12.53 3.87
C ALA A 102 16.68 11.10 4.43
N SER A 103 17.62 10.25 4.06
CA SER A 103 17.75 8.91 4.64
C SER A 103 18.62 8.97 5.88
N ILE A 104 18.19 8.33 6.97
CA ILE A 104 18.88 8.28 8.26
C ILE A 104 19.23 6.82 8.56
N ASP A 105 20.38 6.61 9.21
CA ASP A 105 20.88 5.28 9.59
C ASP A 105 21.05 4.32 8.41
N VAL A 106 21.43 4.87 7.27
CA VAL A 106 21.66 4.12 6.04
C VAL A 106 22.99 3.38 6.14
N VAL A 107 22.97 2.07 5.90
CA VAL A 107 24.20 1.32 5.61
C VAL A 107 24.74 1.77 4.25
N GLU A 108 26.07 1.88 4.08
CA GLU A 108 26.70 2.40 2.84
C GLU A 108 26.12 1.85 1.53
N SER A 109 25.63 0.61 1.54
CA SER A 109 24.99 -0.02 0.38
C SER A 109 23.62 0.57 0.01
N ALA A 110 22.97 1.27 0.92
CA ALA A 110 21.65 1.90 0.67
C ALA A 110 21.80 3.37 0.21
N ALA A 111 22.96 3.98 0.40
CA ALA A 111 23.28 5.34 -0.05
C ALA A 111 23.31 5.49 -1.59
N GLU A 112 23.40 4.38 -2.32
CA GLU A 112 23.38 4.38 -3.79
C GLU A 112 22.04 4.83 -4.41
N PHE A 113 20.98 5.01 -3.62
CA PHE A 113 19.66 5.33 -4.16
C PHE A 113 19.37 6.82 -4.34
N GLY A 114 20.31 7.71 -3.99
CA GLY A 114 20.25 9.13 -4.32
C GLY A 114 18.98 9.84 -3.80
N GLU A 115 18.43 9.35 -2.69
CA GLU A 115 17.18 9.85 -2.12
C GLU A 115 17.38 11.08 -1.21
N ASP A 116 18.63 11.37 -0.81
CA ASP A 116 18.93 12.52 0.05
C ASP A 116 18.72 13.83 -0.70
N GLY A 117 17.91 14.70 -0.08
CA GLY A 117 17.54 15.99 -0.69
C GLY A 117 16.38 15.90 -1.68
N SER A 118 15.76 14.72 -1.86
CA SER A 118 14.60 14.59 -2.73
C SER A 118 13.46 15.50 -2.27
N PRO A 119 12.89 16.33 -3.18
CA PRO A 119 11.74 17.15 -2.85
C PRO A 119 10.53 16.28 -2.52
N TRP A 120 9.73 16.72 -1.57
CA TRP A 120 8.43 16.15 -1.33
C TRP A 120 7.37 17.23 -1.17
N SER A 121 6.13 16.85 -1.46
CA SER A 121 4.96 17.68 -1.22
C SER A 121 3.80 16.83 -0.73
N ALA A 122 2.89 17.44 0.03
CA ALA A 122 1.62 16.83 0.35
C ALA A 122 0.50 17.85 0.23
N ALA A 123 -0.49 17.51 -0.59
CA ALA A 123 -1.72 18.28 -0.75
C ALA A 123 -2.87 17.60 -0.03
N ARG A 124 -3.91 18.34 0.35
CA ARG A 124 -5.13 17.76 0.91
C ARG A 124 -5.66 16.67 -0.01
N TYR A 125 -6.00 15.54 0.58
CA TYR A 125 -6.69 14.50 -0.16
C TYR A 125 -8.04 15.01 -0.65
N VAL A 126 -8.25 14.94 -1.93
CA VAL A 126 -9.54 15.21 -2.57
C VAL A 126 -9.89 13.95 -3.33
N ASP A 127 -11.06 13.40 -3.04
CA ASP A 127 -11.59 12.28 -3.82
C ASP A 127 -12.03 12.81 -5.18
N THR A 128 -11.12 12.73 -6.15
CA THR A 128 -11.37 13.15 -7.52
C THR A 128 -11.74 11.94 -8.36
N PRO A 129 -12.78 12.02 -9.19
CA PRO A 129 -13.07 10.99 -10.17
C PRO A 129 -11.84 10.68 -11.04
N PRO A 130 -11.66 9.45 -11.51
CA PRO A 130 -10.56 9.11 -12.39
C PRO A 130 -10.64 9.90 -13.71
N GLU A 131 -9.49 10.33 -14.24
CA GLU A 131 -9.43 11.02 -15.53
C GLU A 131 -9.93 10.13 -16.68
N THR A 132 -9.72 8.83 -16.54
CA THR A 132 -10.17 7.81 -17.50
C THR A 132 -11.15 6.86 -16.80
N PRO A 133 -12.45 7.22 -16.69
CA PRO A 133 -13.41 6.40 -15.97
C PRO A 133 -13.62 5.04 -16.67
N ILE A 134 -13.77 4.00 -15.87
CA ILE A 134 -14.19 2.67 -16.32
C ILE A 134 -15.71 2.71 -16.48
N GLU A 135 -16.18 2.88 -17.69
CA GLU A 135 -17.61 2.85 -18.02
C GLU A 135 -18.09 1.44 -18.42
N ASP A 136 -17.16 0.62 -18.91
CA ASP A 136 -17.37 -0.77 -19.32
C ASP A 136 -16.22 -1.62 -18.81
N LEU A 137 -16.55 -2.70 -18.10
CA LEU A 137 -15.56 -3.65 -17.58
C LEU A 137 -14.74 -4.30 -18.69
N ALA A 138 -15.27 -4.43 -19.91
CA ALA A 138 -14.53 -4.97 -21.05
C ALA A 138 -13.23 -4.21 -21.35
N ARG A 139 -13.11 -2.96 -20.92
CA ARG A 139 -11.85 -2.18 -21.02
C ARG A 139 -10.71 -2.76 -20.18
N LEU A 140 -11.02 -3.61 -19.21
CA LEU A 140 -10.03 -4.24 -18.34
C LEU A 140 -9.46 -5.53 -18.94
N ASN A 141 -10.08 -6.10 -19.98
CA ASN A 141 -9.57 -7.29 -20.65
C ASN A 141 -8.11 -7.12 -21.09
N GLY A 142 -7.32 -8.16 -20.93
CA GLY A 142 -5.92 -8.22 -21.37
C GLY A 142 -4.94 -8.50 -20.26
N THR A 143 -3.67 -8.51 -20.62
CA THR A 143 -2.55 -8.80 -19.72
C THR A 143 -1.98 -7.52 -19.14
N TRP A 144 -1.73 -7.55 -17.85
CA TRP A 144 -1.25 -6.44 -17.06
C TRP A 144 0.09 -6.79 -16.42
N ALA A 145 1.17 -6.17 -16.88
CA ALA A 145 2.51 -6.36 -16.35
C ALA A 145 2.80 -5.36 -15.23
N PRO A 146 3.43 -5.80 -14.13
CA PRO A 146 3.68 -4.92 -13.00
C PRO A 146 4.64 -3.80 -13.38
N LEU A 147 4.21 -2.57 -13.20
CA LEU A 147 5.10 -1.42 -13.31
C LEU A 147 6.08 -1.47 -12.13
N ARG A 148 7.36 -1.51 -12.44
CA ARG A 148 8.42 -1.53 -11.44
C ARG A 148 8.57 -0.14 -10.83
N GLY A 149 7.63 0.24 -9.97
CA GLY A 149 7.68 1.46 -9.19
C GLY A 149 8.28 1.22 -7.81
N ARG A 150 8.77 2.29 -7.20
CA ARG A 150 9.12 2.30 -5.78
C ARG A 150 7.88 2.67 -5.00
N ASP A 151 7.14 1.68 -4.55
CA ASP A 151 6.08 1.92 -3.59
C ASP A 151 6.64 1.98 -2.17
N PHE A 152 5.89 2.57 -1.28
CA PHE A 152 6.20 2.59 0.15
C PHE A 152 5.99 1.19 0.79
N ARG A 153 6.59 0.14 0.23
CA ARG A 153 6.33 -1.28 0.51
C ARG A 153 6.52 -1.73 1.95
N LYS A 154 7.21 -0.96 2.77
CA LYS A 154 7.79 -1.52 4.00
C LYS A 154 7.55 -0.62 5.20
N TRP A 155 6.34 -0.16 5.33
CA TRP A 155 5.90 0.61 6.46
C TRP A 155 5.61 -0.28 7.66
N THR A 156 5.92 0.21 8.83
CA THR A 156 5.43 -0.37 10.07
C THR A 156 3.91 -0.24 10.08
N THR A 157 3.20 -1.35 10.23
CA THR A 157 1.75 -1.35 10.34
C THR A 157 1.31 -1.17 11.80
N ALA A 158 0.08 -0.75 12.00
CA ALA A 158 -0.51 -0.57 13.33
C ALA A 158 -0.98 -1.93 13.91
N LEU A 159 -0.04 -2.85 14.16
CA LEU A 159 -0.35 -4.17 14.70
C LEU A 159 -1.00 -4.09 16.08
N THR A 160 -2.02 -4.92 16.31
CA THR A 160 -2.57 -5.19 17.65
C THR A 160 -1.54 -5.86 18.55
N PRO A 161 -1.72 -5.89 19.87
CA PRO A 161 -0.83 -6.63 20.76
C PRO A 161 -0.68 -8.11 20.39
N ALA A 162 -1.78 -8.79 20.02
CA ALA A 162 -1.76 -10.19 19.61
C ALA A 162 -0.97 -10.40 18.31
N ALA A 163 -1.17 -9.54 17.31
CA ALA A 163 -0.42 -9.58 16.06
C ALA A 163 1.08 -9.26 16.26
N LYS A 164 1.43 -8.39 17.19
CA LYS A 164 2.83 -8.12 17.57
C LYS A 164 3.50 -9.36 18.18
N GLU A 165 2.79 -10.07 19.06
CA GLU A 165 3.28 -11.31 19.66
C GLU A 165 3.46 -12.39 18.59
N TRP A 166 2.47 -12.57 17.70
CA TRP A 166 2.57 -13.50 16.59
C TRP A 166 3.77 -13.16 15.69
N HIS A 167 3.90 -11.90 15.27
CA HIS A 167 4.97 -11.41 14.41
C HIS A 167 6.37 -11.56 15.05
N ALA A 168 6.49 -11.37 16.36
CA ALA A 168 7.74 -11.55 17.08
C ALA A 168 8.24 -13.01 17.06
N ASN A 169 7.33 -13.96 16.93
CA ASN A 169 7.62 -15.40 16.86
C ASN A 169 7.76 -15.91 15.42
N TYR A 170 7.51 -15.08 14.41
CA TYR A 170 7.63 -15.47 13.00
C TYR A 170 9.09 -15.60 12.57
N ASP A 171 9.43 -16.74 11.99
CA ASP A 171 10.73 -16.99 11.35
C ASP A 171 10.51 -17.24 9.84
N ALA A 172 10.85 -16.26 9.01
CA ALA A 172 10.70 -16.35 7.56
C ALA A 172 11.44 -17.56 6.92
N ARG A 173 12.41 -18.16 7.62
CA ARG A 173 13.10 -19.35 7.11
C ARG A 173 12.26 -20.62 7.25
N MET A 174 11.31 -20.63 8.19
CA MET A 174 10.50 -21.79 8.53
C MET A 174 9.03 -21.61 8.26
N ASP A 175 8.51 -20.40 8.54
CA ASP A 175 7.07 -20.16 8.60
C ASP A 175 6.52 -19.59 7.29
N GLU A 176 7.38 -19.08 6.39
CA GLU A 176 6.94 -18.50 5.11
C GLU A 176 6.25 -19.56 4.23
N PRO A 177 4.94 -19.38 3.92
CA PRO A 177 4.16 -20.40 3.20
C PRO A 177 4.71 -20.71 1.83
N GLN A 178 5.23 -19.74 1.11
CA GLN A 178 5.74 -19.88 -0.26
C GLN A 178 6.92 -20.85 -0.36
N LYS A 179 7.77 -20.94 0.66
CA LYS A 179 8.88 -21.90 0.70
C LYS A 179 8.41 -23.35 0.72
N ARG A 180 7.18 -23.56 1.15
CA ARG A 180 6.52 -24.87 1.19
C ARG A 180 5.55 -25.07 0.03
N CYS A 181 5.57 -24.16 -0.95
CA CYS A 181 4.61 -24.12 -2.05
C CYS A 181 3.15 -23.99 -1.61
N VAL A 182 2.92 -23.38 -0.45
CA VAL A 182 1.58 -23.02 0.01
C VAL A 182 1.24 -21.66 -0.60
N ASP A 183 0.04 -21.57 -1.13
CA ASP A 183 -0.50 -20.34 -1.70
C ASP A 183 -0.48 -19.20 -0.65
N PRO A 184 0.16 -18.07 -0.97
CA PRO A 184 0.30 -16.96 -0.04
C PRO A 184 -0.96 -16.07 0.10
N GLY A 185 -2.00 -16.35 -0.69
CA GLY A 185 -3.26 -15.63 -0.67
C GLY A 185 -3.33 -14.39 -1.56
N LEU A 186 -4.53 -13.84 -1.61
CA LEU A 186 -4.90 -12.74 -2.50
C LEU A 186 -4.05 -11.48 -2.30
N TYR A 187 -3.82 -11.08 -1.04
CA TYR A 187 -3.05 -9.86 -0.77
C TYR A 187 -1.63 -9.95 -1.34
N ALA A 188 -0.99 -11.10 -1.20
CA ALA A 188 0.33 -11.35 -1.76
C ALA A 188 0.30 -11.38 -3.29
N ALA A 189 -0.71 -12.02 -3.90
CA ALA A 189 -0.86 -12.08 -5.35
C ALA A 189 -0.93 -10.68 -5.98
N ILE A 190 -1.69 -9.75 -5.37
CA ILE A 190 -1.77 -8.36 -5.81
C ILE A 190 -0.45 -7.61 -5.54
N SER A 191 0.24 -7.94 -4.44
CA SER A 191 1.43 -7.21 -3.99
C SER A 191 2.70 -7.58 -4.75
N TRP A 192 2.75 -8.73 -5.42
CA TRP A 192 3.93 -9.21 -6.10
C TRP A 192 4.17 -8.58 -7.46
N SER A 193 5.40 -8.77 -7.96
CA SER A 193 5.82 -8.24 -9.26
C SER A 193 5.68 -9.30 -10.35
N PHE A 194 4.51 -9.95 -10.41
CA PHE A 194 4.14 -10.87 -11.47
C PHE A 194 3.02 -10.27 -12.32
N PRO A 195 2.94 -10.60 -13.60
CA PRO A 195 1.82 -10.23 -14.45
C PRO A 195 0.54 -10.98 -14.05
N PHE A 196 -0.58 -10.45 -14.48
CA PHE A 196 -1.87 -11.12 -14.41
C PHE A 196 -2.72 -10.75 -15.62
N GLU A 197 -3.66 -11.61 -15.96
CA GLU A 197 -4.62 -11.40 -17.03
C GLU A 197 -6.01 -11.21 -16.46
N ILE A 198 -6.76 -10.26 -17.02
CA ILE A 198 -8.19 -10.09 -16.74
C ILE A 198 -8.99 -10.57 -17.94
N VAL A 199 -9.95 -11.45 -17.68
CA VAL A 199 -10.96 -11.89 -18.64
C VAL A 199 -12.33 -11.50 -18.10
N VAL A 200 -13.03 -10.65 -18.84
CA VAL A 200 -14.36 -10.17 -18.47
C VAL A 200 -15.42 -11.02 -19.16
N ASP A 201 -16.38 -11.50 -18.38
CA ASP A 201 -17.55 -12.27 -18.79
C ASP A 201 -18.83 -11.52 -18.36
N ASP A 202 -20.00 -12.00 -18.74
CA ASP A 202 -21.28 -11.31 -18.51
C ASP A 202 -21.60 -11.06 -17.02
N ASP A 203 -21.27 -12.02 -16.15
CA ASP A 203 -21.61 -11.99 -14.72
C ASP A 203 -20.43 -11.83 -13.78
N LYS A 204 -19.20 -11.81 -14.33
CA LYS A 204 -17.96 -11.80 -13.54
C LYS A 204 -16.76 -11.36 -14.37
N LEU A 205 -15.70 -11.02 -13.69
CA LEU A 205 -14.36 -11.06 -14.27
C LEU A 205 -13.52 -12.15 -13.59
N VAL A 206 -12.62 -12.73 -14.37
CA VAL A 206 -11.66 -13.73 -13.91
C VAL A 206 -10.29 -13.10 -13.99
N MET A 207 -9.57 -13.11 -12.88
CA MET A 207 -8.19 -12.66 -12.79
C MET A 207 -7.28 -13.89 -12.68
N LEU A 208 -6.39 -14.04 -13.65
CA LEU A 208 -5.42 -15.13 -13.75
C LEU A 208 -4.06 -14.58 -13.37
N TYR A 209 -3.54 -14.93 -12.20
CA TYR A 209 -2.22 -14.50 -11.74
C TYR A 209 -1.16 -15.52 -12.14
N GLU A 210 -0.05 -15.07 -12.70
CA GLU A 210 1.11 -15.94 -12.97
C GLU A 210 1.65 -16.56 -11.68
N ALA A 211 1.74 -15.73 -10.61
CA ALA A 211 2.18 -16.21 -9.31
C ALA A 211 1.29 -17.36 -8.81
N PHE A 212 1.87 -18.52 -8.54
CA PHE A 212 1.19 -19.73 -8.05
C PHE A 212 0.03 -20.23 -8.94
N ASN A 213 -0.06 -19.76 -10.20
CA ASN A 213 -1.17 -20.07 -11.11
C ASN A 213 -2.55 -19.78 -10.49
N LEU A 214 -2.66 -18.68 -9.73
CA LEU A 214 -3.86 -18.38 -8.97
C LEU A 214 -4.99 -17.88 -9.88
N VAL A 215 -6.19 -18.31 -9.58
CA VAL A 215 -7.41 -17.93 -10.30
C VAL A 215 -8.39 -17.30 -9.31
N ARG A 216 -8.78 -16.06 -9.59
CA ARG A 216 -9.78 -15.32 -8.81
C ARG A 216 -11.01 -15.07 -9.65
N ARG A 217 -12.18 -15.22 -9.07
CA ARG A 217 -13.45 -14.81 -9.66
C ARG A 217 -14.02 -13.64 -8.89
N VAL A 218 -14.38 -12.58 -9.61
CA VAL A 218 -15.04 -11.41 -9.06
C VAL A 218 -16.40 -11.30 -9.70
N TYR A 219 -17.46 -11.51 -8.94
CA TYR A 219 -18.83 -11.45 -9.43
C TYR A 219 -19.28 -10.00 -9.56
N THR A 220 -19.80 -9.64 -10.72
CA THR A 220 -20.18 -8.25 -11.08
C THR A 220 -21.66 -8.09 -11.45
N ASP A 221 -22.45 -9.12 -11.25
CA ASP A 221 -23.88 -9.15 -11.55
C ASP A 221 -24.79 -8.58 -10.45
N GLY A 222 -24.18 -8.00 -9.41
CA GLY A 222 -24.90 -7.39 -8.29
C GLY A 222 -25.48 -8.38 -7.28
N ARG A 223 -24.99 -9.64 -7.31
CA ARG A 223 -25.40 -10.63 -6.31
C ARG A 223 -24.94 -10.24 -4.91
N ASP A 224 -25.68 -10.65 -3.91
CA ASP A 224 -25.28 -10.52 -2.51
C ASP A 224 -24.15 -11.52 -2.15
N ASP A 225 -23.41 -11.20 -1.11
CA ASP A 225 -22.47 -12.14 -0.50
C ASP A 225 -23.24 -13.36 0.03
N PRO A 226 -22.71 -14.58 -0.10
CA PRO A 226 -23.37 -15.75 0.46
C PRO A 226 -23.32 -15.71 1.99
N ASP A 227 -24.34 -16.26 2.67
CA ASP A 227 -24.35 -16.38 4.13
C ASP A 227 -23.21 -17.26 4.65
N PHE A 228 -22.71 -18.16 3.80
CA PHE A 228 -21.58 -19.02 4.09
C PHE A 228 -20.78 -19.32 2.81
N TYR A 229 -19.48 -19.19 2.93
CA TYR A 229 -18.51 -19.62 1.93
C TYR A 229 -17.27 -20.17 2.66
N PRO A 230 -16.68 -21.28 2.22
CA PRO A 230 -15.45 -21.79 2.88
C PRO A 230 -14.31 -20.81 2.67
N ASN A 231 -13.54 -20.56 3.74
CA ASN A 231 -12.36 -19.73 3.65
C ASN A 231 -11.37 -20.32 2.63
N SER A 232 -10.78 -19.46 1.84
CA SER A 232 -9.81 -19.85 0.81
C SER A 232 -8.76 -18.75 0.61
N ALA A 233 -7.67 -19.10 -0.05
CA ALA A 233 -6.59 -18.15 -0.34
C ALA A 233 -7.05 -16.93 -1.14
N MET A 234 -8.05 -17.10 -2.04
CA MET A 234 -8.59 -16.04 -2.88
C MET A 234 -9.91 -15.46 -2.36
N GLY A 235 -10.50 -16.04 -1.31
CA GLY A 235 -11.76 -15.60 -0.76
C GLY A 235 -12.94 -15.66 -1.74
N TYR A 236 -13.99 -14.93 -1.41
CA TYR A 236 -15.15 -14.67 -2.26
C TYR A 236 -15.20 -13.18 -2.58
N SER A 237 -15.27 -12.82 -3.85
CA SER A 237 -15.17 -11.44 -4.31
C SER A 237 -16.42 -11.02 -5.07
N THR A 238 -16.98 -9.86 -4.70
CA THR A 238 -18.01 -9.13 -5.47
C THR A 238 -17.41 -7.81 -5.94
N GLY A 239 -17.83 -7.36 -7.13
CA GLY A 239 -17.34 -6.14 -7.76
C GLY A 239 -18.45 -5.29 -8.30
N ARG A 240 -18.26 -3.97 -8.32
CA ARG A 240 -19.17 -3.01 -8.95
C ARG A 240 -18.40 -1.84 -9.53
N LEU A 241 -18.97 -1.22 -10.53
CA LEU A 241 -18.51 0.11 -10.97
C LEU A 241 -19.11 1.18 -10.07
N ASP A 242 -18.26 2.07 -9.58
CA ASP A 242 -18.62 3.15 -8.68
C ASP A 242 -17.76 4.38 -8.98
N GLY A 243 -18.36 5.49 -9.41
CA GLY A 243 -17.64 6.71 -9.73
C GLY A 243 -16.58 6.60 -10.83
N GLY A 244 -16.68 5.60 -11.72
CA GLY A 244 -15.70 5.34 -12.78
C GLY A 244 -14.54 4.45 -12.35
N GLU A 245 -14.64 3.82 -11.17
CA GLU A 245 -13.71 2.82 -10.64
C GLU A 245 -14.36 1.45 -10.61
N LEU A 246 -13.55 0.39 -10.70
CA LEU A 246 -13.97 -0.93 -10.28
C LEU A 246 -13.66 -1.10 -8.78
N VAL A 247 -14.70 -1.20 -7.97
CA VAL A 247 -14.58 -1.47 -6.53
C VAL A 247 -14.87 -2.94 -6.28
N ILE A 248 -13.90 -3.65 -5.68
CA ILE A 248 -14.03 -5.06 -5.33
C ILE A 248 -14.02 -5.20 -3.82
N HIS A 249 -14.94 -6.00 -3.30
CA HIS A 249 -14.98 -6.40 -1.90
C HIS A 249 -14.75 -7.91 -1.81
N THR A 250 -13.83 -8.33 -0.94
CA THR A 250 -13.47 -9.75 -0.75
C THR A 250 -13.57 -10.13 0.71
N LYS A 251 -14.25 -11.23 0.97
CA LYS A 251 -14.44 -11.88 2.26
C LYS A 251 -14.01 -13.35 2.21
N TYR A 252 -14.09 -14.03 3.33
CA TYR A 252 -13.81 -15.48 3.44
C TYR A 252 -12.37 -15.82 3.03
N LEU A 253 -11.43 -14.98 3.42
CA LEU A 253 -10.01 -15.24 3.25
C LEU A 253 -9.53 -16.30 4.24
N SER A 254 -8.61 -17.16 3.83
CA SER A 254 -7.89 -18.04 4.75
C SER A 254 -6.86 -17.25 5.54
N GLN A 255 -6.60 -17.69 6.76
CA GLN A 255 -5.49 -17.17 7.55
C GLN A 255 -4.17 -17.33 6.78
N THR A 256 -3.38 -16.26 6.71
CA THR A 256 -2.09 -16.24 6.01
C THR A 256 -1.22 -15.09 6.54
N ILE A 257 -0.18 -14.74 5.80
CA ILE A 257 0.66 -13.57 6.04
C ILE A 257 0.45 -12.52 4.96
N ARG A 258 0.55 -11.25 5.35
CA ARG A 258 0.42 -10.12 4.42
C ARG A 258 1.62 -9.98 3.50
N ASP A 259 2.81 -10.21 4.05
CA ASP A 259 4.07 -10.06 3.34
C ASP A 259 5.18 -10.98 3.90
N PHE A 260 6.37 -10.93 3.29
CA PHE A 260 7.54 -11.71 3.71
C PHE A 260 8.04 -11.39 5.13
N ASN A 261 7.58 -10.29 5.75
CA ASN A 261 7.93 -9.98 7.14
C ASN A 261 7.08 -10.79 8.12
N GLY A 262 6.04 -11.47 7.63
CA GLY A 262 5.20 -12.34 8.44
C GLY A 262 4.11 -11.62 9.23
N GLU A 263 3.68 -10.45 8.80
CA GLU A 263 2.51 -9.81 9.41
C GLU A 263 1.25 -10.64 9.11
N PRO A 264 0.44 -11.00 10.12
CA PRO A 264 -0.66 -11.94 9.94
C PRO A 264 -1.87 -11.33 9.24
N ILE A 265 -2.62 -12.18 8.53
CA ILE A 265 -3.99 -11.93 8.06
C ILE A 265 -4.88 -12.98 8.70
N SER A 266 -5.98 -12.57 9.32
CA SER A 266 -6.95 -13.47 9.95
C SER A 266 -8.04 -13.95 8.98
N GLU A 267 -8.83 -14.93 9.41
CA GLU A 267 -10.01 -15.39 8.67
C GLU A 267 -11.18 -14.40 8.71
N ASN A 268 -11.12 -13.40 9.61
CA ASN A 268 -12.08 -12.29 9.70
C ASN A 268 -11.68 -11.09 8.83
N ALA A 269 -10.58 -11.22 8.10
CA ALA A 269 -10.10 -10.15 7.23
C ALA A 269 -11.02 -9.94 6.02
N GLU A 270 -11.22 -8.68 5.67
CA GLU A 270 -11.91 -8.25 4.46
C GLU A 270 -10.97 -7.35 3.66
N MET A 271 -11.03 -7.41 2.34
CA MET A 271 -10.27 -6.54 1.46
C MET A 271 -11.20 -5.68 0.62
N ILE A 272 -10.90 -4.38 0.54
CA ILE A 272 -11.54 -3.44 -0.38
C ILE A 272 -10.49 -2.97 -1.36
N GLU A 273 -10.76 -3.13 -2.63
CA GLU A 273 -9.85 -2.76 -3.71
C GLU A 273 -10.54 -1.76 -4.63
N ARG A 274 -9.85 -0.67 -4.98
CA ARG A 274 -10.32 0.34 -5.93
C ARG A 274 -9.37 0.39 -7.11
N TYR A 275 -9.83 -0.07 -8.25
CA TYR A 275 -9.08 -0.07 -9.50
C TYR A 275 -9.46 1.12 -10.37
N ARG A 276 -8.44 1.81 -10.89
CA ARG A 276 -8.56 2.96 -11.79
C ARG A 276 -7.76 2.71 -13.07
N LEU A 277 -8.30 3.14 -14.19
CA LEU A 277 -7.53 3.27 -15.42
C LEU A 277 -6.90 4.67 -15.48
N GLU A 278 -5.63 4.71 -15.86
CA GLU A 278 -4.83 5.93 -16.05
C GLU A 278 -4.23 5.91 -17.46
N ALA A 279 -3.68 7.05 -17.90
CA ALA A 279 -2.96 7.18 -19.16
C ALA A 279 -3.73 6.59 -20.36
N ASP A 280 -4.97 7.05 -20.59
CA ASP A 280 -5.84 6.62 -21.69
C ASP A 280 -6.20 5.12 -21.70
N GLY A 281 -6.00 4.45 -20.54
CA GLY A 281 -6.32 3.03 -20.36
C GLY A 281 -5.13 2.09 -20.43
N ASP A 282 -3.91 2.61 -20.59
CA ASP A 282 -2.68 1.82 -20.65
C ASP A 282 -2.08 1.49 -19.28
N ARG A 283 -2.59 2.11 -18.22
CA ARG A 283 -2.19 1.84 -16.84
C ARG A 283 -3.40 1.46 -15.99
N LEU A 284 -3.22 0.47 -15.15
CA LEU A 284 -4.18 0.03 -14.15
C LEU A 284 -3.57 0.23 -12.77
N SER A 285 -4.13 1.16 -11.99
CA SER A 285 -3.73 1.33 -10.60
C SER A 285 -4.76 0.71 -9.66
N VAL A 286 -4.30 0.29 -8.48
CA VAL A 286 -5.16 -0.18 -7.39
C VAL A 286 -4.72 0.40 -6.07
N VAL A 287 -5.71 0.73 -5.24
CA VAL A 287 -5.55 0.92 -3.80
C VAL A 287 -6.27 -0.23 -3.10
N VAL A 288 -5.55 -0.97 -2.29
CA VAL A 288 -6.05 -2.08 -1.48
C VAL A 288 -6.09 -1.65 -0.03
N GLU A 289 -7.23 -1.77 0.61
CA GLU A 289 -7.41 -1.61 2.06
C GLU A 289 -7.63 -3.00 2.67
N LEU A 290 -6.81 -3.37 3.66
CA LEU A 290 -6.96 -4.61 4.41
C LEU A 290 -7.64 -4.30 5.75
N HIS A 291 -8.90 -4.67 5.89
CA HIS A 291 -9.69 -4.55 7.09
C HIS A 291 -9.59 -5.85 7.88
N ASP A 292 -8.72 -5.88 8.87
CA ASP A 292 -8.50 -7.05 9.74
C ASP A 292 -8.31 -6.57 11.19
N PRO A 293 -9.41 -6.33 11.91
CA PRO A 293 -9.38 -5.77 13.26
C PRO A 293 -8.71 -6.69 14.29
N ASP A 294 -8.59 -7.98 14.01
CA ASP A 294 -7.87 -8.93 14.88
C ASP A 294 -6.38 -8.60 14.90
N ASN A 295 -5.83 -8.16 13.75
CA ASN A 295 -4.42 -7.95 13.57
C ASN A 295 -4.00 -6.47 13.45
N TYR A 296 -4.88 -5.58 13.01
CA TYR A 296 -4.52 -4.18 12.74
C TYR A 296 -5.47 -3.21 13.42
N GLY A 297 -4.92 -2.28 14.19
CA GLY A 297 -5.68 -1.17 14.80
C GLY A 297 -6.11 -0.09 13.78
N ARG A 298 -5.45 -0.07 12.60
CA ARG A 298 -5.79 0.76 11.44
C ARG A 298 -5.54 -0.06 10.17
N PRO A 299 -6.45 -0.05 9.19
CA PRO A 299 -6.26 -0.78 7.94
C PRO A 299 -4.98 -0.36 7.23
N PRO A 300 -4.04 -1.28 6.96
CA PRO A 300 -2.92 -0.98 6.07
C PRO A 300 -3.40 -0.81 4.63
N LEU A 301 -2.82 0.18 3.95
CA LEU A 301 -3.07 0.44 2.55
C LEU A 301 -1.94 -0.13 1.68
N ARG A 302 -2.30 -0.53 0.47
CA ARG A 302 -1.37 -0.98 -0.56
C ARG A 302 -1.72 -0.37 -1.89
N ARG A 303 -0.73 0.24 -2.55
CA ARG A 303 -0.88 0.78 -3.91
C ARG A 303 -0.06 -0.05 -4.88
N ARG A 304 -0.64 -0.30 -6.05
CA ARG A 304 0.05 -0.98 -7.17
C ARG A 304 -0.36 -0.34 -8.48
N VAL A 305 0.55 -0.41 -9.44
CA VAL A 305 0.31 0.03 -10.81
C VAL A 305 0.83 -1.06 -11.75
N TRP A 306 0.09 -1.30 -12.81
CA TRP A 306 0.46 -2.18 -13.92
C TRP A 306 0.32 -1.44 -15.22
N THR A 307 1.09 -1.83 -16.22
CA THR A 307 0.94 -1.40 -17.61
C THR A 307 0.27 -2.49 -18.42
N ARG A 308 -0.50 -2.10 -19.42
CA ARG A 308 -1.08 -3.04 -20.39
C ARG A 308 0.03 -3.58 -21.28
N GLU A 309 0.13 -4.89 -21.36
CA GLU A 309 1.17 -5.59 -22.12
C GLU A 309 0.54 -6.82 -22.80
N ASP A 310 -0.26 -6.58 -23.87
CA ASP A 310 -1.03 -7.64 -24.52
C ASP A 310 -0.16 -8.76 -25.12
N ASP A 311 1.10 -8.47 -25.43
CA ASP A 311 2.09 -9.46 -25.90
C ASP A 311 2.84 -10.16 -24.74
N GLN A 312 2.58 -9.81 -23.48
CA GLN A 312 3.21 -10.43 -22.32
C GLN A 312 2.74 -11.87 -22.18
N LEU A 313 3.70 -12.80 -22.20
CA LEU A 313 3.39 -14.20 -21.93
C LEU A 313 3.22 -14.45 -20.44
N MET A 314 2.19 -15.19 -20.10
CA MET A 314 1.97 -15.75 -18.76
C MET A 314 2.68 -17.10 -18.67
N TYR A 315 3.63 -17.22 -17.76
CA TYR A 315 4.39 -18.45 -17.60
C TYR A 315 3.78 -19.35 -16.52
N PRO A 316 3.85 -20.68 -16.70
CA PRO A 316 3.49 -21.60 -15.61
C PRO A 316 4.40 -21.36 -14.40
N PHE A 317 3.78 -21.19 -13.24
CA PHE A 317 4.53 -21.12 -11.99
C PHE A 317 4.77 -22.53 -11.46
N GLU A 318 6.03 -22.89 -11.32
CA GLU A 318 6.45 -24.19 -10.77
C GLU A 318 7.10 -23.97 -9.41
N CYS A 319 6.75 -24.79 -8.45
CA CYS A 319 7.30 -24.76 -7.11
C CYS A 319 7.69 -26.17 -6.67
N ASP A 320 8.88 -26.30 -6.06
CA ASP A 320 9.39 -27.57 -5.52
C ASP A 320 9.44 -27.53 -3.99
N PRO A 321 8.44 -28.11 -3.30
CA PRO A 321 8.42 -28.12 -1.83
C PRO A 321 9.53 -29.00 -1.24
N ASP A 322 10.04 -29.98 -2.00
CA ASP A 322 11.09 -30.88 -1.54
C ASP A 322 12.40 -30.14 -1.28
N SER A 323 12.66 -29.07 -2.01
CA SER A 323 13.86 -28.22 -1.80
C SER A 323 13.89 -27.66 -0.39
N PHE A 324 12.76 -27.16 0.12
CA PHE A 324 12.64 -26.63 1.47
C PHE A 324 12.86 -27.71 2.54
N PHE A 325 12.16 -28.82 2.43
CA PHE A 325 12.28 -29.90 3.41
C PHE A 325 13.66 -30.58 3.38
N ARG A 326 14.26 -30.73 2.20
CA ARG A 326 15.63 -31.24 2.04
C ARG A 326 16.65 -30.34 2.72
N GLN A 327 16.48 -29.02 2.61
CA GLN A 327 17.33 -28.06 3.30
C GLN A 327 17.24 -28.23 4.82
N LEU A 328 16.03 -28.25 5.39
CA LEU A 328 15.81 -28.45 6.81
C LEU A 328 16.39 -29.79 7.31
N PHE A 329 16.24 -30.84 6.52
CA PHE A 329 16.81 -32.14 6.86
C PHE A 329 18.35 -32.10 6.91
N ASN A 330 18.97 -31.49 5.92
CA ASN A 330 20.44 -31.35 5.84
C ASN A 330 21.00 -30.49 6.98
N GLU A 331 20.25 -29.48 7.41
CA GLU A 331 20.59 -28.61 8.54
C GLU A 331 20.28 -29.22 9.91
N GLY A 332 19.62 -30.39 9.96
CA GLY A 332 19.17 -31.03 11.20
C GLY A 332 18.04 -30.29 11.93
N ARG A 333 17.27 -29.47 11.19
CA ARG A 333 16.23 -28.57 11.73
C ARG A 333 14.79 -29.10 11.54
N MET A 334 14.63 -30.32 11.08
CA MET A 334 13.30 -30.89 10.86
C MET A 334 12.46 -30.95 12.13
N GLN A 335 13.05 -31.30 13.30
CA GLN A 335 12.34 -31.33 14.57
C GLN A 335 11.87 -29.94 14.99
N GLU A 336 12.74 -28.94 14.87
CA GLU A 336 12.39 -27.54 15.12
C GLU A 336 11.19 -27.11 14.25
N TYR A 337 11.20 -27.47 12.98
CA TYR A 337 10.08 -27.19 12.07
C TYR A 337 8.78 -27.87 12.52
N ILE A 338 8.83 -29.15 12.94
CA ILE A 338 7.65 -29.88 13.39
C ILE A 338 7.08 -29.24 14.67
N ASP A 339 7.92 -28.86 15.61
CA ASP A 339 7.52 -28.26 16.86
C ASP A 339 6.87 -26.87 16.68
N ARG A 340 7.16 -26.17 15.59
CA ARG A 340 6.54 -24.90 15.21
C ARG A 340 5.20 -25.05 14.47
N THR A 341 4.78 -26.25 14.12
CA THR A 341 3.56 -26.50 13.31
C THR A 341 2.29 -25.82 13.83
N PRO A 342 2.03 -25.70 15.15
CA PRO A 342 0.84 -25.03 15.68
C PRO A 342 0.78 -23.52 15.41
N GLN A 343 1.89 -22.88 15.03
CA GLN A 343 2.00 -21.43 14.81
C GLN A 343 1.98 -21.05 13.33
N ARG A 344 1.71 -22.03 12.45
CA ARG A 344 1.65 -21.79 11.00
C ARG A 344 0.24 -21.41 10.58
N PRO A 345 0.13 -20.41 9.70
CA PRO A 345 -1.13 -20.14 9.03
C PRO A 345 -1.58 -21.31 8.17
#